data_7b6441d48b4b07455de5ff5c6ad35682
#
_entry.id   7b6441d48b4b07455de5ff5c6ad35682
#
_cell.length_a   1.000
_cell.length_b   1.000
_cell.length_c   1.000
_cell.angle_alpha   90.00
_cell.angle_beta   90.00
_cell.angle_gamma   90.00
#
_symmetry.space_group_name_H-M   'P 1'
#
loop_
_entity.id
_entity.type
_entity.pdbx_description
1 polymer ?
#
loop_
_entity_poly.entity_id
_entity_poly.type
_entity_poly.pdbx_seq_one_letter_code
_entity_poly.pdbx_strand_id
1 'polypeptide(L)'
;MAAAFLQSHGVDLDAEMQRIQFGPESSQAKAERPTPGNQVTSITHASLPSTPRGSLWNVHLDPSSGQISSILPATAPSPRPNNPPSPSSSAAPGEDSSPTPTHLNAHGALLTSSLCHPHIHLDKAYLLSHPAYSHLRMDRGDFAEAMELTGKAKALFTPRDLLERGQRLIDESVAAGVTHMRAFVELDAGVGRKCLEAGLELKRKAEGEGRCRVQICAFAQLPLFTASNDDPEGAVIRGLMEEAAAMEEVEALGGVPYVEGDEAKMLQMVDWLIDLAIKHKKHLDFHLDYNLDPEKEPWIWHIISTLRTKTWNQLNPNRTIVLGHCTRLTLFPTSSWQRLATTIKDSGLPISIVGLPTSDLFIMHQTLDIPRMIKEFNLSACIGVNNIGNAFTPHGSCDPLTLACNGVGIYQAGTERDTEVLFELRGGHGRR
;
A
#
# COMPACT_ATOMS: atom_id res chain seq x y z
N MET A 1 -31.59 -16.45 19.13
CA MET A 1 -31.63 -17.93 19.06
C MET A 1 -30.23 -18.55 19.17
N ALA A 2 -29.24 -18.12 18.41
CA ALA A 2 -27.86 -18.66 18.50
C ALA A 2 -27.21 -18.49 19.88
N ALA A 3 -27.32 -17.31 20.51
CA ALA A 3 -26.78 -17.06 21.84
C ALA A 3 -27.41 -17.94 22.95
N ALA A 4 -28.71 -18.17 22.87
CA ALA A 4 -29.42 -19.05 23.84
C ALA A 4 -29.04 -20.53 23.66
N PHE A 5 -28.72 -20.94 22.42
CA PHE A 5 -28.26 -22.30 22.13
C PHE A 5 -26.84 -22.54 22.70
N LEU A 6 -25.93 -21.57 22.54
CA LEU A 6 -24.56 -21.68 23.04
C LEU A 6 -24.49 -21.66 24.56
N GLN A 7 -25.28 -20.82 25.25
CA GLN A 7 -25.38 -20.82 26.73
C GLN A 7 -25.91 -22.13 27.29
N SER A 8 -26.87 -22.78 26.60
CA SER A 8 -27.41 -24.08 27.05
C SER A 8 -26.41 -25.24 26.98
N HIS A 9 -25.27 -25.05 26.27
CA HIS A 9 -24.20 -26.05 26.15
C HIS A 9 -22.93 -25.67 26.93
N GLY A 10 -23.04 -24.73 27.90
CA GLY A 10 -21.94 -24.37 28.79
C GLY A 10 -20.80 -23.57 28.14
N VAL A 11 -21.06 -22.94 27.00
CA VAL A 11 -20.09 -22.07 26.35
C VAL A 11 -20.15 -20.68 26.98
N ASP A 12 -19.06 -20.26 27.61
CA ASP A 12 -18.88 -18.90 28.09
C ASP A 12 -18.59 -17.97 26.90
N LEU A 13 -19.63 -17.24 26.49
CA LEU A 13 -19.58 -16.34 25.32
C LEU A 13 -18.60 -15.20 25.54
N ASP A 14 -18.41 -14.70 26.76
CA ASP A 14 -17.50 -13.60 27.04
C ASP A 14 -16.04 -14.08 26.96
N ALA A 15 -15.75 -15.27 27.46
CA ALA A 15 -14.44 -15.92 27.33
C ALA A 15 -14.12 -16.29 25.86
N GLU A 16 -15.12 -16.78 25.11
CA GLU A 16 -14.94 -17.12 23.71
C GLU A 16 -14.82 -15.87 22.80
N MET A 17 -15.55 -14.80 23.10
CA MET A 17 -15.40 -13.51 22.42
C MET A 17 -14.02 -12.88 22.70
N GLN A 18 -13.51 -12.97 23.91
CA GLN A 18 -12.14 -12.56 24.23
C GLN A 18 -11.11 -13.42 23.50
N ARG A 19 -11.34 -14.72 23.38
CA ARG A 19 -10.49 -15.64 22.64
C ARG A 19 -10.46 -15.35 21.15
N ILE A 20 -11.60 -14.97 20.56
CA ILE A 20 -11.72 -14.59 19.16
C ILE A 20 -11.09 -13.20 18.90
N GLN A 21 -11.25 -12.25 19.83
CA GLN A 21 -10.70 -10.90 19.71
C GLN A 21 -9.19 -10.83 19.95
N PHE A 22 -8.66 -11.62 20.88
CA PHE A 22 -7.26 -11.49 21.29
C PHE A 22 -6.39 -12.72 20.99
N GLY A 23 -6.98 -13.81 20.48
CA GLY A 23 -6.29 -15.11 20.32
C GLY A 23 -5.82 -15.67 21.68
N PRO A 24 -5.35 -16.93 21.76
CA PRO A 24 -4.59 -17.33 22.93
C PRO A 24 -3.39 -16.38 22.99
N GLU A 25 -3.11 -15.82 24.15
CA GLU A 25 -1.85 -15.13 24.40
C GLU A 25 -0.73 -16.07 23.92
N SER A 26 -0.41 -15.95 22.65
CA SER A 26 0.87 -16.44 22.18
C SER A 26 1.85 -15.65 23.05
N SER A 27 2.54 -16.35 23.95
CA SER A 27 3.76 -15.82 24.50
C SER A 27 4.48 -15.23 23.27
N GLN A 28 4.39 -13.92 23.12
CA GLN A 28 5.18 -13.17 22.17
C GLN A 28 6.62 -13.47 22.59
N ALA A 29 7.18 -14.51 21.99
CA ALA A 29 8.60 -14.55 21.80
C ALA A 29 8.88 -13.20 21.14
N LYS A 30 9.37 -12.23 21.94
CA LYS A 30 9.91 -10.99 21.43
C LYS A 30 10.87 -11.44 20.35
N ALA A 31 10.51 -11.24 19.08
CA ALA A 31 11.45 -11.40 18.00
C ALA A 31 12.60 -10.47 18.39
N GLU A 32 13.69 -11.05 18.88
CA GLU A 32 14.90 -10.31 19.17
C GLU A 32 15.25 -9.61 17.87
N ARG A 33 15.24 -8.28 17.90
CA ARG A 33 15.71 -7.48 16.76
C ARG A 33 17.11 -8.00 16.47
N PRO A 34 17.45 -8.32 15.20
CA PRO A 34 18.82 -8.63 14.88
C PRO A 34 19.67 -7.44 15.34
N THR A 35 20.56 -7.69 16.25
CA THR A 35 21.59 -6.74 16.66
C THR A 35 22.36 -6.34 15.40
N PRO A 36 22.75 -5.07 15.22
CA PRO A 36 23.63 -4.67 14.12
C PRO A 36 24.87 -5.57 14.15
N GLY A 37 24.98 -6.54 13.23
CA GLY A 37 26.05 -7.51 13.20
C GLY A 37 25.67 -8.92 12.75
N ASN A 38 24.42 -9.35 12.89
CA ASN A 38 23.99 -10.68 12.44
C ASN A 38 23.32 -10.60 11.06
N GLN A 39 24.12 -10.78 10.01
CA GLN A 39 23.61 -10.81 8.64
C GLN A 39 23.13 -12.22 8.29
N VAL A 40 21.86 -12.33 7.85
CA VAL A 40 21.33 -13.60 7.34
C VAL A 40 22.05 -13.96 6.05
N THR A 41 22.68 -15.13 6.01
CA THR A 41 23.42 -15.63 4.84
C THR A 41 22.73 -16.81 4.17
N SER A 42 21.79 -17.48 4.84
CA SER A 42 20.95 -18.49 4.20
C SER A 42 19.63 -18.69 4.91
N ILE A 43 18.61 -19.07 4.12
CA ILE A 43 17.29 -19.51 4.58
C ILE A 43 17.09 -20.92 4.03
N THR A 44 16.98 -21.92 4.93
CA THR A 44 16.92 -23.33 4.55
C THR A 44 15.50 -23.89 4.74
N HIS A 45 15.17 -24.95 3.99
CA HIS A 45 13.87 -25.66 4.04
C HIS A 45 12.67 -24.72 3.89
N ALA A 46 12.76 -23.74 2.99
CA ALA A 46 11.65 -22.85 2.64
C ALA A 46 10.80 -23.45 1.52
N SER A 47 9.47 -23.31 1.62
CA SER A 47 8.58 -23.45 0.47
C SER A 47 8.62 -22.18 -0.36
N LEU A 48 8.67 -22.27 -1.67
CA LEU A 48 8.66 -21.10 -2.56
C LEU A 48 7.37 -21.06 -3.40
N PRO A 49 6.85 -19.87 -3.72
CA PRO A 49 5.73 -19.73 -4.65
C PRO A 49 6.05 -20.36 -6.01
N SER A 50 5.03 -20.86 -6.70
CA SER A 50 5.15 -21.40 -8.06
C SER A 50 6.13 -22.60 -8.20
N THR A 51 6.47 -23.26 -7.08
CA THR A 51 7.23 -24.52 -7.08
C THR A 51 6.31 -25.70 -6.76
N PRO A 52 6.68 -26.96 -7.12
CA PRO A 52 5.85 -28.11 -6.82
C PRO A 52 5.49 -28.20 -5.34
N ARG A 53 4.23 -28.52 -5.06
CA ARG A 53 3.72 -28.62 -3.69
C ARG A 53 4.53 -29.62 -2.86
N GLY A 54 4.97 -29.17 -1.68
CA GLY A 54 5.80 -30.00 -0.78
C GLY A 54 7.30 -29.97 -1.09
N SER A 55 7.74 -29.31 -2.18
CA SER A 55 9.17 -29.09 -2.41
C SER A 55 9.73 -28.05 -1.45
N LEU A 56 10.93 -28.28 -0.96
CA LEU A 56 11.66 -27.38 -0.07
C LEU A 56 12.94 -26.91 -0.74
N TRP A 57 13.32 -25.67 -0.43
CA TRP A 57 14.41 -24.97 -1.06
C TRP A 57 15.34 -24.32 -0.03
N ASN A 58 16.62 -24.21 -0.35
CA ASN A 58 17.59 -23.44 0.38
C ASN A 58 17.94 -22.20 -0.43
N VAL A 59 17.78 -21.02 0.17
CA VAL A 59 18.09 -19.73 -0.42
C VAL A 59 19.34 -19.20 0.25
N HIS A 60 20.36 -18.92 -0.54
CA HIS A 60 21.62 -18.35 -0.09
C HIS A 60 21.70 -16.88 -0.45
N LEU A 61 22.23 -16.08 0.46
CA LEU A 61 22.40 -14.65 0.28
C LEU A 61 23.90 -14.31 0.25
N ASP A 62 24.26 -13.42 -0.63
CA ASP A 62 25.60 -12.83 -0.65
C ASP A 62 25.75 -11.89 0.55
N PRO A 63 26.72 -12.13 1.44
CA PRO A 63 26.86 -11.35 2.68
C PRO A 63 27.28 -9.89 2.45
N SER A 64 27.83 -9.56 1.29
CA SER A 64 28.27 -8.20 0.99
C SER A 64 27.15 -7.32 0.41
N SER A 65 26.27 -7.91 -0.40
CA SER A 65 25.20 -7.20 -1.10
C SER A 65 23.80 -7.48 -0.55
N GLY A 66 23.62 -8.56 0.23
CA GLY A 66 22.31 -9.05 0.68
C GLY A 66 21.47 -9.66 -0.45
N GLN A 67 22.01 -9.79 -1.65
CA GLN A 67 21.30 -10.34 -2.80
C GLN A 67 21.24 -11.86 -2.75
N ILE A 68 20.22 -12.46 -3.36
CA ILE A 68 20.13 -13.91 -3.52
C ILE A 68 21.25 -14.36 -4.46
N SER A 69 22.18 -15.17 -3.93
CA SER A 69 23.27 -15.73 -4.71
C SER A 69 22.93 -17.09 -5.33
N SER A 70 22.08 -17.89 -4.67
CA SER A 70 21.59 -19.15 -5.23
C SER A 70 20.31 -19.62 -4.55
N ILE A 71 19.51 -20.42 -5.30
CA ILE A 71 18.34 -21.14 -4.81
C ILE A 71 18.54 -22.60 -5.21
N LEU A 72 18.63 -23.51 -4.25
CA LEU A 72 18.90 -24.91 -4.46
C LEU A 72 17.82 -25.78 -3.81
N PRO A 73 17.44 -26.94 -4.40
CA PRO A 73 16.56 -27.88 -3.72
C PRO A 73 17.15 -28.29 -2.36
N ALA A 74 16.30 -28.27 -1.33
CA ALA A 74 16.70 -28.81 -0.03
C ALA A 74 16.69 -30.35 -0.12
N THR A 75 17.76 -30.98 0.28
CA THR A 75 17.79 -32.44 0.49
C THR A 75 16.85 -32.78 1.64
N ALA A 76 16.07 -33.86 1.52
CA ALA A 76 15.21 -34.31 2.60
C ALA A 76 16.03 -34.41 3.91
N PRO A 77 15.49 -33.91 5.05
CA PRO A 77 16.23 -34.02 6.31
C PRO A 77 16.50 -35.50 6.57
N SER A 78 17.77 -35.86 6.74
CA SER A 78 18.12 -37.18 7.24
C SER A 78 17.37 -37.42 8.56
N PRO A 79 16.79 -38.59 8.81
CA PRO A 79 16.11 -38.88 10.07
C PRO A 79 17.10 -38.57 11.21
N ARG A 80 16.65 -37.76 12.17
CA ARG A 80 17.47 -37.36 13.30
C ARG A 80 18.03 -38.62 13.98
N PRO A 81 19.33 -38.74 14.23
CA PRO A 81 19.83 -39.74 15.16
C PRO A 81 19.20 -39.45 16.53
N ASN A 82 18.65 -40.47 17.18
CA ASN A 82 18.01 -40.42 18.50
C ASN A 82 19.05 -40.23 19.64
N ASN A 83 19.96 -39.29 19.52
CA ASN A 83 20.88 -38.94 20.59
C ASN A 83 20.64 -37.52 21.08
N PRO A 84 20.38 -37.31 22.38
CA PRO A 84 20.29 -35.97 22.95
C PRO A 84 21.64 -35.25 22.78
N PRO A 85 21.65 -33.93 22.56
CA PRO A 85 22.89 -33.18 22.44
C PRO A 85 23.66 -33.21 23.75
N SER A 86 24.93 -33.62 23.68
CA SER A 86 25.85 -33.49 24.80
C SER A 86 26.10 -32.02 25.11
N PRO A 87 26.20 -31.60 26.38
CA PRO A 87 26.48 -30.20 26.72
C PRO A 87 27.89 -29.84 26.25
N SER A 88 27.98 -28.93 25.30
CA SER A 88 29.30 -28.39 24.86
C SER A 88 29.83 -27.42 25.89
N SER A 89 31.11 -27.66 26.23
CA SER A 89 31.96 -26.87 27.12
C SER A 89 31.98 -25.37 26.77
N SER A 90 31.92 -24.56 27.82
CA SER A 90 32.14 -23.11 27.82
C SER A 90 33.49 -22.74 27.19
N ALA A 91 33.47 -22.03 26.08
CA ALA A 91 34.63 -21.30 25.58
C ALA A 91 34.59 -19.86 26.13
N ALA A 92 35.77 -19.40 26.58
CA ALA A 92 36.00 -18.06 27.11
C ALA A 92 35.76 -16.96 26.02
N PRO A 93 35.36 -15.73 26.41
CA PRO A 93 35.13 -14.66 25.46
C PRO A 93 36.47 -14.12 24.93
N GLY A 94 36.75 -14.41 23.65
CA GLY A 94 37.77 -13.71 22.86
C GLY A 94 37.08 -12.67 21.99
N GLU A 95 37.50 -11.42 22.12
CA GLU A 95 37.05 -10.30 21.30
C GLU A 95 37.54 -10.47 19.85
N ASP A 96 36.66 -10.99 18.99
CA ASP A 96 36.78 -10.80 17.55
C ASP A 96 35.40 -10.52 16.99
N SER A 97 35.15 -9.23 16.67
CA SER A 97 33.83 -8.68 16.32
C SER A 97 33.48 -8.84 14.85
N SER A 98 33.79 -10.00 14.27
CA SER A 98 33.26 -10.34 12.94
C SER A 98 31.80 -10.77 13.07
N PRO A 99 30.86 -10.23 12.24
CA PRO A 99 29.47 -10.62 12.32
C PRO A 99 29.30 -12.11 12.05
N THR A 100 28.72 -12.83 13.02
CA THR A 100 28.47 -14.26 12.88
C THR A 100 27.40 -14.49 11.82
N PRO A 101 27.61 -15.28 10.75
CA PRO A 101 26.63 -15.57 9.74
C PRO A 101 25.41 -16.25 10.34
N THR A 102 24.22 -15.68 10.08
CA THR A 102 22.95 -16.21 10.61
C THR A 102 22.30 -17.12 9.57
N HIS A 103 22.03 -18.37 9.95
CA HIS A 103 21.28 -19.34 9.15
C HIS A 103 19.88 -19.50 9.71
N LEU A 104 18.86 -19.24 8.90
CA LEU A 104 17.46 -19.40 9.28
C LEU A 104 16.91 -20.71 8.71
N ASN A 105 16.29 -21.54 9.55
CA ASN A 105 15.53 -22.69 9.07
C ASN A 105 14.04 -22.30 8.99
N ALA A 106 13.48 -22.30 7.79
CA ALA A 106 12.10 -21.95 7.56
C ALA A 106 11.10 -23.07 7.95
N HIS A 107 11.60 -24.30 8.24
CA HIS A 107 10.75 -25.44 8.63
C HIS A 107 9.54 -25.71 7.72
N GLY A 108 9.67 -25.47 6.42
CA GLY A 108 8.58 -25.60 5.44
C GLY A 108 7.70 -24.36 5.31
N ALA A 109 7.98 -23.28 6.06
CA ALA A 109 7.24 -22.03 5.89
C ALA A 109 7.44 -21.44 4.49
N LEU A 110 6.43 -20.72 4.02
CA LEU A 110 6.45 -20.07 2.72
C LEU A 110 7.36 -18.82 2.77
N LEU A 111 8.39 -18.82 1.94
CA LEU A 111 9.25 -17.64 1.72
C LEU A 111 8.77 -16.91 0.47
N THR A 112 8.51 -15.63 0.61
CA THR A 112 7.98 -14.77 -0.45
C THR A 112 8.77 -13.47 -0.55
N SER A 113 8.57 -12.71 -1.65
CA SER A 113 8.95 -11.30 -1.65
C SER A 113 8.24 -10.56 -0.51
N SER A 114 8.86 -9.49 -0.02
CA SER A 114 8.25 -8.60 0.96
C SER A 114 6.96 -7.96 0.42
N LEU A 115 6.11 -7.52 1.35
CA LEU A 115 4.87 -6.83 1.02
C LEU A 115 5.12 -5.36 0.72
N CYS A 116 4.19 -4.74 -0.02
CA CYS A 116 4.24 -3.34 -0.39
C CYS A 116 2.87 -2.68 -0.26
N HIS A 117 2.83 -1.43 0.19
CA HIS A 117 1.67 -0.56 -0.02
C HIS A 117 1.87 0.27 -1.28
N PRO A 118 1.23 -0.08 -2.40
CA PRO A 118 1.33 0.72 -3.62
C PRO A 118 0.62 2.08 -3.47
N HIS A 119 -0.27 2.20 -2.50
CA HIS A 119 -1.11 3.37 -2.28
C HIS A 119 -1.66 3.36 -0.84
N ILE A 120 -1.21 4.31 0.01
CA ILE A 120 -1.71 4.46 1.37
C ILE A 120 -1.62 5.90 1.86
N HIS A 121 -2.70 6.41 2.48
CA HIS A 121 -2.73 7.75 3.07
C HIS A 121 -2.16 7.73 4.48
N LEU A 122 -0.99 8.35 4.66
CA LEU A 122 -0.26 8.37 5.93
C LEU A 122 -0.87 9.33 6.95
N ASP A 123 -1.26 10.50 6.49
CA ASP A 123 -1.74 11.61 7.32
C ASP A 123 -3.18 11.42 7.86
N LYS A 124 -3.97 10.56 7.20
CA LYS A 124 -5.37 10.27 7.57
C LYS A 124 -5.57 8.96 8.32
N ALA A 125 -4.49 8.21 8.56
CA ALA A 125 -4.60 6.91 9.24
C ALA A 125 -5.13 7.07 10.67
N TYR A 126 -6.01 6.14 11.09
CA TYR A 126 -6.53 5.99 12.46
C TYR A 126 -7.26 7.20 13.04
N LEU A 127 -7.80 8.12 12.23
CA LEU A 127 -8.51 9.30 12.72
C LEU A 127 -9.68 8.94 13.63
N LEU A 128 -10.54 7.98 13.26
CA LEU A 128 -11.75 7.65 14.02
C LEU A 128 -11.46 7.02 15.39
N SER A 129 -10.30 6.39 15.56
CA SER A 129 -9.88 5.77 16.83
C SER A 129 -8.99 6.65 17.69
N HIS A 130 -8.54 7.78 17.18
CA HIS A 130 -7.64 8.67 17.92
C HIS A 130 -8.44 9.58 18.87
N PRO A 131 -8.05 9.72 20.16
CA PRO A 131 -8.80 10.48 21.15
C PRO A 131 -9.13 11.93 20.77
N ALA A 132 -8.22 12.60 20.06
CA ALA A 132 -8.41 13.98 19.61
C ALA A 132 -9.60 14.16 18.66
N TYR A 133 -10.02 13.09 17.98
CA TYR A 133 -11.10 13.08 16.97
C TYR A 133 -12.32 12.29 17.40
N SER A 134 -12.41 11.88 18.66
CA SER A 134 -13.52 11.07 19.21
C SER A 134 -14.90 11.71 19.07
N HIS A 135 -14.95 13.03 18.87
CA HIS A 135 -16.18 13.79 18.63
C HIS A 135 -16.68 13.70 17.16
N LEU A 136 -15.82 13.26 16.22
CA LEU A 136 -16.19 13.08 14.82
C LEU A 136 -16.86 11.72 14.67
N ARG A 137 -18.14 11.74 14.30
CA ARG A 137 -18.93 10.52 14.11
C ARG A 137 -19.47 10.48 12.69
N MET A 138 -19.50 9.28 12.16
CA MET A 138 -20.08 9.00 10.85
C MET A 138 -21.56 8.66 11.02
N ASP A 139 -22.40 9.33 10.24
CA ASP A 139 -23.85 9.15 10.24
C ASP A 139 -24.37 8.59 8.91
N ARG A 140 -23.74 8.95 7.79
CA ARG A 140 -24.17 8.58 6.42
C ARG A 140 -23.29 7.52 5.78
N GLY A 141 -21.98 7.58 5.98
CA GLY A 141 -21.01 6.66 5.35
C GLY A 141 -20.81 6.94 3.86
N ASP A 142 -21.01 8.17 3.39
CA ASP A 142 -20.84 8.57 2.00
C ASP A 142 -19.59 9.42 1.77
N PHE A 143 -19.23 9.65 0.49
CA PHE A 143 -18.05 10.42 0.11
C PHE A 143 -18.10 11.88 0.62
N ALA A 144 -19.28 12.51 0.59
CA ALA A 144 -19.43 13.91 1.02
C ALA A 144 -19.17 14.02 2.54
N GLU A 145 -19.71 13.11 3.34
CA GLU A 145 -19.45 13.05 4.77
C GLU A 145 -17.97 12.75 5.07
N ALA A 146 -17.36 11.83 4.32
CA ALA A 146 -15.95 11.52 4.50
C ALA A 146 -15.05 12.75 4.25
N MET A 147 -15.35 13.54 3.22
CA MET A 147 -14.68 14.82 2.95
C MET A 147 -14.90 15.84 4.07
N GLU A 148 -16.15 15.99 4.55
CA GLU A 148 -16.52 16.92 5.62
C GLU A 148 -15.80 16.57 6.93
N LEU A 149 -15.86 15.29 7.38
CA LEU A 149 -15.23 14.85 8.61
C LEU A 149 -13.71 14.94 8.53
N THR A 150 -13.13 14.61 7.38
CA THR A 150 -11.68 14.77 7.17
C THR A 150 -11.28 16.24 7.21
N GLY A 151 -12.05 17.15 6.62
CA GLY A 151 -11.83 18.59 6.71
C GLY A 151 -11.84 19.09 8.16
N LYS A 152 -12.82 18.67 8.96
CA LYS A 152 -12.91 18.98 10.39
C LYS A 152 -11.70 18.44 11.17
N ALA A 153 -11.27 17.21 10.88
CA ALA A 153 -10.09 16.63 11.51
C ALA A 153 -8.82 17.40 11.16
N LYS A 154 -8.63 17.76 9.88
CA LYS A 154 -7.46 18.49 9.39
C LYS A 154 -7.27 19.86 10.07
N ALA A 155 -8.34 20.54 10.40
CA ALA A 155 -8.29 21.79 11.16
C ALA A 155 -7.65 21.62 12.57
N LEU A 156 -7.66 20.39 13.10
CA LEU A 156 -7.12 20.05 14.41
C LEU A 156 -5.74 19.37 14.35
N PHE A 157 -5.20 19.11 13.17
CA PHE A 157 -3.93 18.40 13.00
C PHE A 157 -2.78 19.14 13.67
N THR A 158 -2.05 18.42 14.51
CA THR A 158 -0.79 18.85 15.11
C THR A 158 0.37 17.98 14.61
N PRO A 159 1.61 18.48 14.60
CA PRO A 159 2.77 17.66 14.26
C PRO A 159 2.86 16.37 15.08
N ARG A 160 2.57 16.46 16.39
CA ARG A 160 2.61 15.31 17.30
C ARG A 160 1.61 14.22 16.90
N ASP A 161 0.37 14.59 16.65
CA ASP A 161 -0.69 13.64 16.29
C ASP A 161 -0.42 12.99 14.92
N LEU A 162 0.07 13.76 13.95
CA LEU A 162 0.47 13.25 12.63
C LEU A 162 1.62 12.22 12.75
N LEU A 163 2.62 12.52 13.56
CA LEU A 163 3.73 11.60 13.81
C LEU A 163 3.26 10.34 14.55
N GLU A 164 2.40 10.46 15.56
CA GLU A 164 1.89 9.34 16.35
C GLU A 164 1.08 8.37 15.47
N ARG A 165 0.12 8.87 14.69
CA ARG A 165 -0.73 8.05 13.82
C ARG A 165 0.05 7.47 12.63
N GLY A 166 0.90 8.26 12.02
CA GLY A 166 1.74 7.81 10.92
C GLY A 166 2.77 6.77 11.35
N GLN A 167 3.40 6.94 12.54
CA GLN A 167 4.32 5.95 13.10
C GLN A 167 3.60 4.63 13.38
N ARG A 168 2.40 4.67 13.95
CA ARG A 168 1.58 3.48 14.17
C ARG A 168 1.31 2.75 12.86
N LEU A 169 0.94 3.46 11.79
CA LEU A 169 0.70 2.84 10.48
C LEU A 169 1.97 2.14 9.95
N ILE A 170 3.12 2.79 10.05
CA ILE A 170 4.39 2.18 9.62
C ILE A 170 4.71 0.96 10.47
N ASP A 171 4.57 1.04 11.79
CA ASP A 171 4.88 -0.07 12.71
C ASP A 171 3.99 -1.30 12.45
N GLU A 172 2.68 -1.11 12.31
CA GLU A 172 1.74 -2.19 11.99
C GLU A 172 1.99 -2.78 10.59
N SER A 173 2.30 -1.92 9.59
CA SER A 173 2.65 -2.36 8.24
C SER A 173 3.93 -3.20 8.22
N VAL A 174 4.97 -2.76 8.92
CA VAL A 174 6.24 -3.49 9.04
C VAL A 174 6.03 -4.82 9.78
N ALA A 175 5.21 -4.84 10.82
CA ALA A 175 4.87 -6.07 11.53
C ALA A 175 4.13 -7.07 10.61
N ALA A 176 3.37 -6.59 9.63
CA ALA A 176 2.74 -7.40 8.58
C ALA A 176 3.69 -7.79 7.44
N GLY A 177 4.97 -7.39 7.46
CA GLY A 177 5.96 -7.72 6.44
C GLY A 177 6.08 -6.72 5.29
N VAL A 178 5.54 -5.51 5.45
CA VAL A 178 5.68 -4.42 4.48
C VAL A 178 7.07 -3.80 4.60
N THR A 179 7.80 -3.71 3.49
CA THR A 179 9.13 -3.08 3.42
C THR A 179 9.16 -1.84 2.53
N HIS A 180 8.09 -1.60 1.76
CA HIS A 180 8.00 -0.47 0.85
C HIS A 180 6.58 0.09 0.89
N MET A 181 6.44 1.42 0.88
CA MET A 181 5.12 2.06 0.75
C MET A 181 5.20 3.36 -0.06
N ARG A 182 4.19 3.61 -0.89
CA ARG A 182 3.88 4.94 -1.41
C ARG A 182 2.88 5.60 -0.47
N ALA A 183 3.38 6.59 0.28
CA ALA A 183 2.66 7.27 1.33
C ALA A 183 2.18 8.64 0.85
N PHE A 184 0.86 8.85 0.82
CA PHE A 184 0.24 10.12 0.46
C PHE A 184 0.23 11.05 1.67
N VAL A 185 0.63 12.29 1.45
CA VAL A 185 0.58 13.38 2.43
C VAL A 185 -0.06 14.60 1.80
N GLU A 186 -1.12 15.12 2.40
CA GLU A 186 -1.90 16.19 1.82
C GLU A 186 -1.23 17.57 1.98
N LEU A 187 -1.43 18.39 0.95
CA LEU A 187 -1.07 19.80 0.90
C LEU A 187 -2.32 20.61 0.56
N ASP A 188 -2.72 21.51 1.43
CA ASP A 188 -3.79 22.48 1.19
C ASP A 188 -3.67 23.71 2.10
N ALA A 189 -4.53 24.71 1.90
CA ALA A 189 -4.50 25.95 2.69
C ALA A 189 -4.74 25.73 4.20
N GLY A 190 -5.51 24.69 4.58
CA GLY A 190 -5.83 24.40 5.98
C GLY A 190 -4.70 23.73 6.74
N VAL A 191 -4.04 22.74 6.14
CA VAL A 191 -2.93 22.00 6.76
C VAL A 191 -1.56 22.60 6.43
N GLY A 192 -1.45 23.39 5.35
CA GLY A 192 -0.16 23.89 4.87
C GLY A 192 0.79 22.73 4.58
N ARG A 193 1.96 22.75 5.20
CA ARG A 193 3.03 21.74 5.05
C ARG A 193 3.04 20.68 6.16
N LYS A 194 2.16 20.76 7.15
CA LYS A 194 2.22 19.88 8.35
C LYS A 194 2.26 18.39 8.01
N CYS A 195 1.39 17.93 7.08
CA CYS A 195 1.35 16.53 6.68
C CYS A 195 2.64 16.13 5.94
N LEU A 196 3.16 16.98 5.07
CA LEU A 196 4.41 16.74 4.35
C LEU A 196 5.60 16.66 5.32
N GLU A 197 5.73 17.60 6.22
CA GLU A 197 6.83 17.65 7.20
C GLU A 197 6.83 16.42 8.11
N ALA A 198 5.65 16.02 8.61
CA ALA A 198 5.51 14.79 9.38
C ALA A 198 5.83 13.53 8.55
N GLY A 199 5.38 13.48 7.31
CA GLY A 199 5.68 12.38 6.38
C GLY A 199 7.18 12.23 6.11
N LEU A 200 7.88 13.35 5.88
CA LEU A 200 9.33 13.37 5.67
C LEU A 200 10.10 12.92 6.93
N GLU A 201 9.67 13.34 8.12
CA GLU A 201 10.28 12.89 9.37
C GLU A 201 10.11 11.39 9.57
N LEU A 202 8.90 10.87 9.35
CA LEU A 202 8.61 9.43 9.43
C LEU A 202 9.39 8.63 8.39
N LYS A 203 9.54 9.12 7.16
CA LYS A 203 10.39 8.54 6.12
C LYS A 203 11.83 8.39 6.60
N ARG A 204 12.44 9.50 7.02
CA ARG A 204 13.85 9.50 7.48
C ARG A 204 14.07 8.53 8.63
N LYS A 205 13.12 8.45 9.57
CA LYS A 205 13.17 7.52 10.68
C LYS A 205 13.08 6.07 10.22
N ALA A 206 12.05 5.72 9.44
CA ALA A 206 11.81 4.35 8.99
C ALA A 206 12.95 3.82 8.10
N GLU A 207 13.48 4.66 7.20
CA GLU A 207 14.60 4.34 6.32
C GLU A 207 15.93 4.28 7.09
N GLY A 208 16.16 5.20 8.02
CA GLY A 208 17.36 5.22 8.88
C GLY A 208 17.43 4.02 9.82
N GLU A 209 16.29 3.47 10.23
CA GLU A 209 16.19 2.23 11.00
C GLU A 209 16.22 0.97 10.11
N GLY A 210 16.30 1.11 8.78
CA GLY A 210 16.29 -0.01 7.83
C GLY A 210 14.98 -0.83 7.83
N ARG A 211 13.87 -0.24 8.25
CA ARG A 211 12.60 -0.96 8.47
C ARG A 211 11.67 -0.95 7.25
N CYS A 212 11.50 0.22 6.66
CA CYS A 212 10.60 0.41 5.53
C CYS A 212 11.10 1.57 4.66
N ARG A 213 11.10 1.39 3.35
CA ARG A 213 11.30 2.48 2.40
C ARG A 213 9.99 3.20 2.16
N VAL A 214 9.96 4.51 2.39
CA VAL A 214 8.75 5.34 2.28
C VAL A 214 8.91 6.30 1.11
N GLN A 215 8.18 6.05 0.02
CA GLN A 215 8.08 6.97 -1.11
C GLN A 215 7.00 8.00 -0.81
N ILE A 216 7.37 9.25 -0.61
CA ILE A 216 6.42 10.34 -0.35
C ILE A 216 5.75 10.78 -1.65
N CYS A 217 4.42 10.76 -1.63
CA CYS A 217 3.56 11.37 -2.65
C CYS A 217 2.95 12.66 -2.07
N ALA A 218 3.43 13.81 -2.52
CA ALA A 218 2.79 15.08 -2.23
C ALA A 218 1.44 15.15 -2.95
N PHE A 219 0.35 15.36 -2.21
CA PHE A 219 -0.98 15.10 -2.70
C PHE A 219 -1.94 16.29 -2.53
N ALA A 220 -2.52 16.73 -3.64
CA ALA A 220 -3.59 17.72 -3.67
C ALA A 220 -4.95 17.00 -3.71
N GLN A 221 -5.60 16.84 -2.53
CA GLN A 221 -6.95 16.29 -2.42
C GLN A 221 -8.01 17.32 -2.80
N LEU A 222 -7.75 18.61 -2.56
CA LEU A 222 -8.64 19.72 -2.85
C LEU A 222 -8.34 20.33 -4.23
N PRO A 223 -9.28 21.10 -4.82
CA PRO A 223 -9.11 21.67 -6.15
C PRO A 223 -7.87 22.55 -6.28
N LEU A 224 -7.18 22.46 -7.40
CA LEU A 224 -6.01 23.28 -7.75
C LEU A 224 -6.38 24.57 -8.52
N PHE A 225 -7.54 24.58 -9.18
CA PHE A 225 -7.99 25.67 -10.05
C PHE A 225 -9.41 26.17 -9.74
N THR A 226 -10.11 25.50 -8.83
CA THR A 226 -11.43 25.93 -8.37
C THR A 226 -11.28 26.68 -7.05
N ALA A 227 -11.88 27.86 -6.95
CA ALA A 227 -11.86 28.65 -5.74
C ALA A 227 -12.50 27.94 -4.54
N SER A 228 -11.86 28.07 -3.39
CA SER A 228 -12.40 27.67 -2.08
C SER A 228 -12.40 28.87 -1.14
N ASN A 229 -13.04 28.76 0.03
CA ASN A 229 -13.08 29.86 1.00
C ASN A 229 -11.67 30.27 1.50
N ASP A 230 -10.76 29.29 1.59
CA ASP A 230 -9.41 29.49 2.14
C ASP A 230 -8.35 29.64 1.04
N ASP A 231 -8.70 29.37 -0.21
CA ASP A 231 -7.81 29.48 -1.38
C ASP A 231 -8.62 29.95 -2.60
N PRO A 232 -8.79 31.27 -2.80
CA PRO A 232 -9.69 31.84 -3.80
C PRO A 232 -9.43 31.43 -5.26
N GLU A 233 -8.23 30.95 -5.58
CA GLU A 233 -7.85 30.55 -6.95
C GLU A 233 -7.09 29.22 -6.99
N GLY A 234 -7.03 28.48 -5.87
CA GLY A 234 -6.17 27.33 -5.74
C GLY A 234 -4.67 27.65 -5.75
N ALA A 235 -4.32 28.94 -5.60
CA ALA A 235 -2.96 29.44 -5.71
C ALA A 235 -2.07 28.95 -4.55
N VAL A 236 -2.64 28.86 -3.34
CA VAL A 236 -1.92 28.37 -2.15
C VAL A 236 -1.53 26.91 -2.34
N ILE A 237 -2.48 26.06 -2.77
CA ILE A 237 -2.20 24.63 -2.98
C ILE A 237 -1.17 24.44 -4.10
N ARG A 238 -1.31 25.17 -5.22
CA ARG A 238 -0.31 25.10 -6.30
C ARG A 238 1.08 25.50 -5.82
N GLY A 239 1.20 26.58 -5.05
CA GLY A 239 2.48 27.01 -4.46
C GLY A 239 3.09 25.92 -3.56
N LEU A 240 2.29 25.32 -2.67
CA LEU A 240 2.74 24.23 -1.80
C LEU A 240 3.17 22.98 -2.60
N MET A 241 2.46 22.65 -3.68
CA MET A 241 2.81 21.55 -4.57
C MET A 241 4.10 21.81 -5.35
N GLU A 242 4.34 23.05 -5.80
CA GLU A 242 5.58 23.46 -6.45
C GLU A 242 6.79 23.36 -5.50
N GLU A 243 6.62 23.83 -4.25
CA GLU A 243 7.64 23.68 -3.22
C GLU A 243 7.96 22.22 -2.93
N ALA A 244 6.92 21.39 -2.75
CA ALA A 244 7.09 19.95 -2.50
C ALA A 244 7.75 19.24 -3.68
N ALA A 245 7.38 19.57 -4.93
CA ALA A 245 7.96 19.01 -6.12
C ALA A 245 9.47 19.30 -6.26
N ALA A 246 9.93 20.43 -5.74
CA ALA A 246 11.35 20.79 -5.75
C ALA A 246 12.19 20.01 -4.72
N MET A 247 11.57 19.37 -3.72
CA MET A 247 12.25 18.56 -2.69
C MET A 247 12.69 17.22 -3.27
N GLU A 248 13.94 16.82 -3.03
CA GLU A 248 14.46 15.52 -3.48
C GLU A 248 13.73 14.34 -2.80
N GLU A 249 13.42 14.50 -1.52
CA GLU A 249 12.77 13.47 -0.68
C GLU A 249 11.29 13.20 -1.03
N VAL A 250 10.68 14.06 -1.87
CA VAL A 250 9.36 13.84 -2.46
C VAL A 250 9.55 13.16 -3.81
N GLU A 251 9.09 11.94 -3.97
CA GLU A 251 9.32 11.17 -5.20
C GLU A 251 8.12 11.16 -6.15
N ALA A 252 6.91 11.41 -5.64
CA ALA A 252 5.68 11.38 -6.42
C ALA A 252 4.82 12.62 -6.17
N LEU A 253 4.04 12.99 -7.18
CA LEU A 253 3.01 14.02 -7.09
C LEU A 253 1.66 13.40 -7.41
N GLY A 254 0.65 13.77 -6.64
CA GLY A 254 -0.70 13.24 -6.82
C GLY A 254 -1.77 14.31 -6.79
N GLY A 255 -2.90 14.01 -7.41
CA GLY A 255 -4.04 14.91 -7.43
C GLY A 255 -5.33 14.26 -7.88
N VAL A 256 -6.42 15.01 -7.79
CA VAL A 256 -7.80 14.53 -7.90
C VAL A 256 -8.57 15.39 -8.91
N PRO A 257 -8.57 15.05 -10.22
CA PRO A 257 -9.26 15.88 -11.22
C PRO A 257 -10.76 16.09 -10.94
N TYR A 258 -11.46 15.06 -10.46
CA TYR A 258 -12.92 15.10 -10.27
C TYR A 258 -13.42 15.99 -9.13
N VAL A 259 -12.52 16.62 -8.34
CA VAL A 259 -12.92 17.64 -7.34
C VAL A 259 -12.93 19.04 -7.92
N GLU A 260 -12.43 19.23 -9.13
CA GLU A 260 -12.51 20.53 -9.82
C GLU A 260 -13.96 20.88 -10.18
N GLY A 261 -14.26 22.17 -10.26
CA GLY A 261 -15.62 22.67 -10.43
C GLY A 261 -16.21 22.48 -11.82
N ASP A 262 -15.36 22.31 -12.84
CA ASP A 262 -15.76 22.12 -14.22
C ASP A 262 -14.70 21.39 -15.04
N GLU A 263 -15.06 20.93 -16.24
CA GLU A 263 -14.20 20.16 -17.11
C GLU A 263 -12.95 20.94 -17.57
N ALA A 264 -13.09 22.25 -17.82
CA ALA A 264 -11.94 23.08 -18.24
C ALA A 264 -10.87 23.14 -17.13
N LYS A 265 -11.27 23.24 -15.87
CA LYS A 265 -10.37 23.21 -14.72
C LYS A 265 -9.79 21.82 -14.47
N MET A 266 -10.57 20.76 -14.70
CA MET A 266 -10.04 19.38 -14.67
C MET A 266 -8.92 19.19 -15.69
N LEU A 267 -9.09 19.67 -16.93
CA LEU A 267 -8.08 19.67 -17.99
C LEU A 267 -6.84 20.44 -17.54
N GLN A 268 -7.06 21.66 -17.02
CA GLN A 268 -5.96 22.53 -16.55
C GLN A 268 -5.18 21.86 -15.41
N MET A 269 -5.87 21.23 -14.46
CA MET A 269 -5.24 20.50 -13.37
C MET A 269 -4.38 19.35 -13.84
N VAL A 270 -4.89 18.53 -14.75
CA VAL A 270 -4.15 17.39 -15.33
C VAL A 270 -2.91 17.89 -16.06
N ASP A 271 -3.05 18.89 -16.92
CA ASP A 271 -1.95 19.47 -17.68
C ASP A 271 -0.85 20.03 -16.77
N TRP A 272 -1.26 20.79 -15.76
CA TRP A 272 -0.35 21.43 -14.81
C TRP A 272 0.43 20.40 -13.98
N LEU A 273 -0.27 19.37 -13.46
CA LEU A 273 0.37 18.36 -12.60
C LEU A 273 1.36 17.49 -13.40
N ILE A 274 1.03 17.17 -14.66
CA ILE A 274 1.96 16.45 -15.56
C ILE A 274 3.20 17.30 -15.84
N ASP A 275 3.03 18.59 -16.14
CA ASP A 275 4.13 19.51 -16.39
C ASP A 275 5.03 19.68 -15.16
N LEU A 276 4.43 19.80 -13.99
CA LEU A 276 5.17 19.87 -12.72
C LEU A 276 5.98 18.60 -12.47
N ALA A 277 5.38 17.42 -12.70
CA ALA A 277 6.07 16.14 -12.55
C ALA A 277 7.23 15.97 -13.55
N ILE A 278 7.05 16.39 -14.80
CA ILE A 278 8.12 16.39 -15.83
C ILE A 278 9.25 17.32 -15.41
N LYS A 279 8.93 18.56 -14.99
CA LYS A 279 9.90 19.57 -14.58
C LYS A 279 10.81 19.07 -13.45
N HIS A 280 10.23 18.41 -12.46
CA HIS A 280 10.93 17.97 -11.25
C HIS A 280 11.30 16.48 -11.26
N LYS A 281 11.08 15.75 -12.36
CA LYS A 281 11.39 14.31 -12.51
C LYS A 281 10.71 13.45 -11.45
N LYS A 282 9.42 13.68 -11.22
CA LYS A 282 8.62 12.95 -10.22
C LYS A 282 7.74 11.89 -10.87
N HIS A 283 7.36 10.87 -10.10
CA HIS A 283 6.29 9.96 -10.46
C HIS A 283 4.94 10.68 -10.39
N LEU A 284 3.93 10.16 -11.10
CA LEU A 284 2.55 10.66 -11.02
C LEU A 284 1.64 9.64 -10.36
N ASP A 285 0.66 10.13 -9.59
CA ASP A 285 -0.38 9.30 -8.98
C ASP A 285 -1.71 10.05 -8.96
N PHE A 286 -2.63 9.69 -9.84
CA PHE A 286 -3.95 10.30 -9.91
C PHE A 286 -4.99 9.46 -9.18
N HIS A 287 -5.80 10.09 -8.32
CA HIS A 287 -7.09 9.54 -7.96
C HIS A 287 -8.06 9.89 -9.09
N LEU A 288 -8.53 8.88 -9.82
CA LEU A 288 -9.17 9.09 -11.12
C LEU A 288 -10.53 8.37 -11.21
N ASP A 289 -11.44 8.93 -12.00
CA ASP A 289 -12.67 8.25 -12.41
C ASP A 289 -13.49 7.64 -11.24
N TYR A 290 -13.54 8.36 -10.09
CA TYR A 290 -14.21 7.90 -8.88
C TYR A 290 -15.70 8.20 -8.92
N ASN A 291 -16.41 7.51 -9.80
CA ASN A 291 -17.87 7.59 -9.97
C ASN A 291 -18.40 6.33 -10.69
N LEU A 292 -19.72 6.17 -10.73
CA LEU A 292 -20.43 5.10 -11.43
C LEU A 292 -21.44 5.65 -12.45
N ASP A 293 -21.22 6.85 -12.96
CA ASP A 293 -22.10 7.49 -13.92
C ASP A 293 -21.77 7.02 -15.35
N PRO A 294 -22.67 6.26 -16.02
CA PRO A 294 -22.42 5.75 -17.37
C PRO A 294 -22.33 6.85 -18.43
N GLU A 295 -22.90 8.04 -18.19
CA GLU A 295 -22.90 9.16 -19.13
C GLU A 295 -21.59 9.95 -19.09
N LYS A 296 -20.78 9.78 -18.03
CA LYS A 296 -19.47 10.45 -17.94
C LYS A 296 -18.42 9.70 -18.74
N GLU A 297 -17.72 10.41 -19.63
CA GLU A 297 -16.56 9.85 -20.31
C GLU A 297 -15.42 9.64 -19.31
N PRO A 298 -14.77 8.45 -19.28
CA PRO A 298 -13.66 8.20 -18.38
C PRO A 298 -12.43 9.04 -18.71
N TRP A 299 -11.89 9.70 -17.70
CA TRP A 299 -10.72 10.60 -17.80
C TRP A 299 -9.42 9.86 -18.13
N ILE A 300 -9.37 8.56 -17.94
CA ILE A 300 -8.21 7.74 -18.30
C ILE A 300 -7.77 7.96 -19.74
N TRP A 301 -8.71 8.16 -20.68
CA TRP A 301 -8.40 8.42 -22.10
C TRP A 301 -7.69 9.74 -22.27
N HIS A 302 -8.13 10.78 -21.57
CA HIS A 302 -7.52 12.11 -21.60
C HIS A 302 -6.11 12.06 -21.00
N ILE A 303 -5.94 11.41 -19.84
CA ILE A 303 -4.62 11.22 -19.19
C ILE A 303 -3.62 10.57 -20.15
N ILE A 304 -3.99 9.46 -20.79
CA ILE A 304 -3.11 8.77 -21.74
C ILE A 304 -2.75 9.68 -22.92
N SER A 305 -3.74 10.39 -23.47
CA SER A 305 -3.54 11.31 -24.60
C SER A 305 -2.58 12.45 -24.22
N THR A 306 -2.79 13.08 -23.08
CA THR A 306 -1.96 14.19 -22.58
C THR A 306 -0.51 13.75 -22.33
N LEU A 307 -0.31 12.61 -21.67
CA LEU A 307 1.03 12.06 -21.42
C LEU A 307 1.78 11.74 -22.71
N ARG A 308 1.10 11.24 -23.74
CA ARG A 308 1.68 11.02 -25.07
C ARG A 308 2.06 12.33 -25.74
N THR A 309 1.14 13.30 -25.75
CA THR A 309 1.36 14.63 -26.35
C THR A 309 2.54 15.35 -25.70
N LYS A 310 2.66 15.25 -24.38
CA LYS A 310 3.76 15.82 -23.60
C LYS A 310 5.04 14.95 -23.62
N THR A 311 5.06 13.89 -24.40
CA THR A 311 6.24 13.01 -24.58
C THR A 311 6.84 12.52 -23.25
N TRP A 312 5.98 12.08 -22.32
CA TRP A 312 6.35 11.65 -20.96
C TRP A 312 7.58 10.75 -20.91
N ASN A 313 7.60 9.69 -21.72
CA ASN A 313 8.70 8.70 -21.72
C ASN A 313 10.07 9.31 -22.05
N GLN A 314 10.10 10.36 -22.86
CA GLN A 314 11.32 11.05 -23.24
C GLN A 314 11.75 12.07 -22.19
N LEU A 315 10.79 12.84 -21.71
CA LEU A 315 11.05 13.94 -20.77
C LEU A 315 11.16 13.47 -19.32
N ASN A 316 10.53 12.36 -18.95
CA ASN A 316 10.51 11.83 -17.59
C ASN A 316 10.82 10.32 -17.52
N PRO A 317 11.99 9.88 -18.06
CA PRO A 317 12.34 8.47 -18.12
C PRO A 317 12.41 7.85 -16.73
N ASN A 318 12.03 6.57 -16.62
CA ASN A 318 12.03 5.78 -15.39
C ASN A 318 11.06 6.29 -14.29
N ARG A 319 10.10 7.14 -14.64
CA ARG A 319 9.04 7.58 -13.73
C ARG A 319 7.72 6.95 -14.12
N THR A 320 7.06 6.34 -13.13
CA THR A 320 5.79 5.61 -13.29
C THR A 320 4.59 6.54 -13.16
N ILE A 321 3.48 6.11 -13.73
CA ILE A 321 2.18 6.77 -13.65
C ILE A 321 1.24 5.75 -13.00
N VAL A 322 0.62 6.14 -11.90
CA VAL A 322 -0.36 5.32 -11.18
C VAL A 322 -1.73 5.98 -11.28
N LEU A 323 -2.75 5.17 -11.54
CA LEU A 323 -4.14 5.59 -11.59
C LEU A 323 -4.90 4.80 -10.50
N GLY A 324 -5.29 5.50 -9.44
CA GLY A 324 -5.99 4.92 -8.29
C GLY A 324 -7.51 5.03 -8.44
N HIS A 325 -8.22 4.12 -7.78
CA HIS A 325 -9.68 3.96 -7.80
C HIS A 325 -10.25 3.52 -9.15
N CYS A 326 -10.43 4.44 -10.08
CA CYS A 326 -10.95 4.22 -11.43
C CYS A 326 -12.29 3.44 -11.44
N THR A 327 -13.17 3.64 -10.46
CA THR A 327 -14.41 2.87 -10.29
C THR A 327 -15.36 3.00 -11.48
N ARG A 328 -15.29 4.11 -12.22
CA ARG A 328 -16.06 4.29 -13.49
C ARG A 328 -15.75 3.18 -14.51
N LEU A 329 -14.55 2.63 -14.50
CA LEU A 329 -14.14 1.59 -15.43
C LEU A 329 -14.79 0.23 -15.13
N THR A 330 -15.41 0.05 -13.95
CA THR A 330 -16.20 -1.16 -13.65
C THR A 330 -17.37 -1.33 -14.63
N LEU A 331 -17.83 -0.23 -15.24
CA LEU A 331 -18.89 -0.22 -16.24
C LEU A 331 -18.42 -0.52 -17.67
N PHE A 332 -17.12 -0.76 -17.87
CA PHE A 332 -16.57 -1.07 -19.19
C PHE A 332 -17.03 -2.42 -19.70
N PRO A 333 -17.57 -2.49 -20.93
CA PRO A 333 -17.70 -3.75 -21.64
C PRO A 333 -16.31 -4.31 -22.01
N THR A 334 -16.23 -5.59 -22.32
CA THR A 334 -14.96 -6.25 -22.69
C THR A 334 -14.21 -5.53 -23.81
N SER A 335 -14.92 -4.98 -24.80
CA SER A 335 -14.31 -4.20 -25.90
C SER A 335 -13.60 -2.93 -25.42
N SER A 336 -14.13 -2.23 -24.43
CA SER A 336 -13.49 -1.06 -23.82
C SER A 336 -12.23 -1.43 -23.04
N TRP A 337 -12.25 -2.56 -22.32
CA TRP A 337 -11.07 -3.10 -21.67
C TRP A 337 -9.97 -3.48 -22.68
N GLN A 338 -10.33 -4.15 -23.77
CA GLN A 338 -9.39 -4.49 -24.85
C GLN A 338 -8.79 -3.23 -25.48
N ARG A 339 -9.63 -2.20 -25.75
CA ARG A 339 -9.17 -0.89 -26.25
C ARG A 339 -8.21 -0.25 -25.27
N LEU A 340 -8.49 -0.24 -23.97
CA LEU A 340 -7.63 0.34 -22.95
C LEU A 340 -6.27 -0.37 -22.90
N ALA A 341 -6.27 -1.69 -22.86
CA ALA A 341 -5.05 -2.51 -22.83
C ALA A 341 -4.18 -2.24 -24.07
N THR A 342 -4.78 -2.20 -25.25
CA THR A 342 -4.08 -1.87 -26.52
C THR A 342 -3.53 -0.45 -26.48
N THR A 343 -4.33 0.52 -26.03
CA THR A 343 -3.91 1.93 -25.96
C THR A 343 -2.73 2.13 -25.03
N ILE A 344 -2.75 1.52 -23.83
CA ILE A 344 -1.62 1.58 -22.90
C ILE A 344 -0.38 0.93 -23.48
N LYS A 345 -0.52 -0.28 -24.03
CA LYS A 345 0.58 -1.01 -24.69
C LYS A 345 1.23 -0.20 -25.82
N ASP A 346 0.42 0.32 -26.74
CA ASP A 346 0.90 1.05 -27.90
C ASP A 346 1.50 2.42 -27.55
N SER A 347 1.09 2.99 -26.41
CA SER A 347 1.69 4.23 -25.91
C SER A 347 3.09 4.02 -25.33
N GLY A 348 3.42 2.80 -24.88
CA GLY A 348 4.64 2.49 -24.13
C GLY A 348 4.72 3.22 -22.78
N LEU A 349 3.63 3.86 -22.31
CA LEU A 349 3.60 4.59 -21.05
C LEU A 349 3.66 3.61 -19.86
N PRO A 350 4.45 3.90 -18.82
CA PRO A 350 4.58 3.06 -17.61
C PRO A 350 3.39 3.28 -16.67
N ILE A 351 2.19 2.97 -17.17
CA ILE A 351 0.92 3.12 -16.44
C ILE A 351 0.62 1.84 -15.65
N SER A 352 0.28 2.00 -14.38
CA SER A 352 -0.27 0.95 -13.52
C SER A 352 -1.58 1.42 -12.90
N ILE A 353 -2.53 0.50 -12.73
CA ILE A 353 -3.82 0.79 -12.10
C ILE A 353 -3.85 0.17 -10.71
N VAL A 354 -4.30 0.93 -9.71
CA VAL A 354 -4.43 0.44 -8.34
C VAL A 354 -5.90 0.41 -7.95
N GLY A 355 -6.43 -0.79 -7.77
CA GLY A 355 -7.75 -1.00 -7.16
C GLY A 355 -7.65 -0.90 -5.64
N LEU A 356 -8.64 -0.27 -5.03
CA LEU A 356 -8.64 0.05 -3.60
C LEU A 356 -9.89 -0.53 -2.91
N PRO A 357 -10.04 -1.88 -2.92
CA PRO A 357 -11.33 -2.54 -2.69
C PRO A 357 -11.99 -2.18 -1.37
N THR A 358 -11.25 -1.97 -0.30
CA THR A 358 -11.84 -1.61 1.00
C THR A 358 -12.53 -0.24 0.97
N SER A 359 -11.87 0.76 0.38
CA SER A 359 -12.44 2.11 0.23
C SER A 359 -13.50 2.17 -0.86
N ASP A 360 -13.21 1.54 -2.01
CA ASP A 360 -14.11 1.57 -3.17
C ASP A 360 -15.46 0.90 -2.85
N LEU A 361 -15.44 -0.27 -2.21
CA LEU A 361 -16.67 -0.95 -1.81
C LEU A 361 -17.43 -0.19 -0.74
N PHE A 362 -16.73 0.44 0.21
CA PHE A 362 -17.37 1.20 1.27
C PHE A 362 -18.07 2.46 0.72
N ILE A 363 -17.41 3.22 -0.16
CA ILE A 363 -17.93 4.50 -0.66
C ILE A 363 -18.76 4.33 -1.94
N MET A 364 -18.30 3.51 -2.89
CA MET A 364 -18.87 3.39 -4.24
C MET A 364 -19.68 2.11 -4.47
N HIS A 365 -19.62 1.16 -3.52
CA HIS A 365 -20.26 -0.16 -3.62
C HIS A 365 -19.76 -1.01 -4.80
N GLN A 366 -18.68 -0.59 -5.46
CA GLN A 366 -18.02 -1.31 -6.55
C GLN A 366 -16.53 -1.07 -6.49
N THR A 367 -15.75 -2.06 -6.95
CA THR A 367 -14.30 -1.97 -7.10
C THR A 367 -13.85 -2.68 -8.38
N LEU A 368 -12.69 -2.31 -8.92
CA LEU A 368 -12.12 -2.92 -10.12
C LEU A 368 -11.77 -4.39 -9.89
N ASP A 369 -12.15 -5.25 -10.83
CA ASP A 369 -11.72 -6.65 -10.84
C ASP A 369 -10.26 -6.77 -11.31
N ILE A 370 -9.34 -6.55 -10.38
CA ILE A 370 -7.90 -6.52 -10.66
C ILE A 370 -7.38 -7.89 -11.17
N PRO A 371 -7.77 -9.05 -10.59
CA PRO A 371 -7.39 -10.34 -11.14
C PRO A 371 -7.79 -10.53 -12.60
N ARG A 372 -8.98 -10.11 -12.98
CA ARG A 372 -9.46 -10.15 -14.36
C ARG A 372 -8.64 -9.25 -15.27
N MET A 373 -8.37 -8.00 -14.84
CA MET A 373 -7.57 -7.03 -15.62
C MET A 373 -6.19 -7.60 -15.98
N ILE A 374 -5.57 -8.31 -15.08
CA ILE A 374 -4.26 -8.94 -15.31
C ILE A 374 -4.38 -10.18 -16.22
N LYS A 375 -5.30 -11.08 -15.90
CA LYS A 375 -5.41 -12.38 -16.60
C LYS A 375 -5.91 -12.23 -18.04
N GLU A 376 -6.94 -11.40 -18.26
CA GLU A 376 -7.60 -11.29 -19.56
C GLU A 376 -7.00 -10.21 -20.44
N PHE A 377 -6.55 -9.10 -19.84
CA PHE A 377 -6.11 -7.91 -20.60
C PHE A 377 -4.63 -7.62 -20.48
N ASN A 378 -3.89 -8.38 -19.65
CA ASN A 378 -2.45 -8.18 -19.42
C ASN A 378 -2.10 -6.73 -19.01
N LEU A 379 -2.99 -6.10 -18.24
CA LEU A 379 -2.79 -4.77 -17.69
C LEU A 379 -1.85 -4.82 -16.46
N SER A 380 -1.00 -3.82 -16.30
CA SER A 380 -0.26 -3.62 -15.05
C SER A 380 -1.21 -3.08 -13.99
N ALA A 381 -1.52 -3.90 -13.01
CA ALA A 381 -2.45 -3.53 -11.95
C ALA A 381 -2.08 -4.19 -10.62
N CYS A 382 -2.51 -3.60 -9.51
CA CYS A 382 -2.36 -4.16 -8.17
C CYS A 382 -3.51 -3.72 -7.26
N ILE A 383 -3.55 -4.25 -6.04
CA ILE A 383 -4.49 -3.84 -4.99
C ILE A 383 -3.76 -3.09 -3.89
N GLY A 384 -4.41 -2.10 -3.31
CA GLY A 384 -3.89 -1.29 -2.21
C GLY A 384 -4.87 -1.14 -1.06
N VAL A 385 -4.34 -0.89 0.13
CA VAL A 385 -5.15 -0.67 1.35
C VAL A 385 -5.83 0.70 1.32
N ASN A 386 -5.21 1.70 0.71
CA ASN A 386 -5.66 3.09 0.60
C ASN A 386 -5.74 3.81 1.94
N ASN A 387 -6.76 3.53 2.72
CA ASN A 387 -7.07 4.18 3.99
C ASN A 387 -7.33 3.13 5.09
N ILE A 388 -7.12 3.52 6.35
CA ILE A 388 -7.43 2.69 7.50
C ILE A 388 -7.90 3.55 8.68
N GLY A 389 -9.03 3.15 9.27
CA GLY A 389 -9.56 3.79 10.47
C GLY A 389 -9.89 5.27 10.31
N ASN A 390 -10.35 5.69 9.13
CA ASN A 390 -10.83 7.03 8.85
C ASN A 390 -12.19 7.00 8.13
N ALA A 391 -12.75 8.15 7.79
CA ALA A 391 -14.10 8.23 7.23
C ALA A 391 -14.21 7.67 5.80
N PHE A 392 -13.11 7.52 5.05
CA PHE A 392 -13.12 6.84 3.76
C PHE A 392 -13.02 5.33 3.88
N THR A 393 -12.44 4.83 4.98
CA THR A 393 -12.34 3.40 5.27
C THR A 393 -12.29 3.22 6.79
N PRO A 394 -13.45 3.09 7.45
CA PRO A 394 -13.54 3.02 8.92
C PRO A 394 -13.07 1.68 9.49
N HIS A 395 -12.80 0.70 8.65
CA HIS A 395 -12.48 -0.68 8.97
C HIS A 395 -11.19 -1.14 8.28
N GLY A 396 -10.90 -2.42 8.38
CA GLY A 396 -9.82 -3.08 7.65
C GLY A 396 -8.51 -3.19 8.44
N SER A 397 -7.51 -3.70 7.76
CA SER A 397 -6.16 -3.94 8.27
C SER A 397 -5.14 -3.31 7.33
N CYS A 398 -4.01 -2.86 7.86
CA CYS A 398 -2.87 -2.43 7.06
C CYS A 398 -2.06 -3.60 6.48
N ASP A 399 -2.48 -4.86 6.71
CA ASP A 399 -1.82 -6.04 6.16
C ASP A 399 -2.26 -6.31 4.70
N PRO A 400 -1.36 -6.15 3.70
CA PRO A 400 -1.68 -6.43 2.30
C PRO A 400 -2.04 -7.90 2.04
N LEU A 401 -1.57 -8.83 2.86
CA LEU A 401 -1.92 -10.23 2.72
C LEU A 401 -3.37 -10.50 3.14
N THR A 402 -3.81 -9.87 4.23
CA THR A 402 -5.23 -9.90 4.63
C THR A 402 -6.12 -9.33 3.52
N LEU A 403 -5.71 -8.23 2.89
CA LEU A 403 -6.44 -7.66 1.75
C LEU A 403 -6.50 -8.64 0.57
N ALA A 404 -5.40 -9.30 0.22
CA ALA A 404 -5.36 -10.31 -0.85
C ALA A 404 -6.26 -11.52 -0.53
N CYS A 405 -6.30 -11.98 0.73
CA CYS A 405 -7.19 -13.05 1.18
C CYS A 405 -8.67 -12.64 1.03
N ASN A 406 -9.03 -11.41 1.41
CA ASN A 406 -10.37 -10.88 1.19
C ASN A 406 -10.72 -10.80 -0.30
N GLY A 407 -9.73 -10.58 -1.16
CA GLY A 407 -9.86 -10.56 -2.62
C GLY A 407 -10.43 -11.85 -3.20
N VAL A 408 -10.24 -13.00 -2.55
CA VAL A 408 -10.86 -14.28 -2.97
C VAL A 408 -12.39 -14.16 -3.01
N GLY A 409 -12.99 -13.58 -1.96
CA GLY A 409 -14.43 -13.36 -1.91
C GLY A 409 -14.87 -12.15 -2.73
N ILE A 410 -14.14 -11.05 -2.67
CA ILE A 410 -14.47 -9.79 -3.36
C ILE A 410 -14.55 -10.01 -4.89
N TYR A 411 -13.57 -10.70 -5.45
CA TYR A 411 -13.46 -10.92 -6.91
C TYR A 411 -13.96 -12.29 -7.36
N GLN A 412 -14.50 -13.12 -6.43
CA GLN A 412 -14.85 -14.52 -6.69
C GLN A 412 -13.66 -15.31 -7.31
N ALA A 413 -12.45 -14.97 -6.88
CA ALA A 413 -11.18 -15.41 -7.43
C ALA A 413 -10.67 -16.66 -6.66
N GLY A 414 -11.38 -17.79 -6.76
CA GLY A 414 -11.15 -19.01 -5.98
C GLY A 414 -10.38 -20.12 -6.69
N THR A 415 -9.99 -19.93 -7.96
CA THR A 415 -9.17 -20.93 -8.66
C THR A 415 -7.69 -20.82 -8.26
N GLU A 416 -6.90 -21.87 -8.48
CA GLU A 416 -5.46 -21.85 -8.22
C GLU A 416 -4.78 -20.66 -8.91
N ARG A 417 -5.12 -20.44 -10.19
CA ARG A 417 -4.58 -19.29 -10.95
C ARG A 417 -5.01 -17.94 -10.39
N ASP A 418 -6.22 -17.81 -9.90
CA ASP A 418 -6.70 -16.57 -9.27
C ASP A 418 -5.95 -16.27 -7.98
N THR A 419 -5.78 -17.30 -7.14
CA THR A 419 -5.07 -17.15 -5.88
C THR A 419 -3.59 -16.85 -6.07
N GLU A 420 -2.95 -17.40 -7.11
CA GLU A 420 -1.59 -17.01 -7.50
C GLU A 420 -1.51 -15.51 -7.86
N VAL A 421 -2.44 -15.03 -8.69
CA VAL A 421 -2.49 -13.60 -9.07
C VAL A 421 -2.71 -12.73 -7.85
N LEU A 422 -3.69 -13.04 -6.99
CA LEU A 422 -3.94 -12.29 -5.75
C LEU A 422 -2.72 -12.27 -4.83
N PHE A 423 -2.00 -13.39 -4.76
CA PHE A 423 -0.79 -13.49 -3.98
C PHE A 423 0.35 -12.63 -4.54
N GLU A 424 0.51 -12.54 -5.84
CA GLU A 424 1.50 -11.68 -6.51
C GLU A 424 1.16 -10.18 -6.34
N LEU A 425 -0.12 -9.81 -6.31
CA LEU A 425 -0.60 -8.42 -6.22
C LEU A 425 -0.20 -7.67 -4.94
N ARG A 426 0.01 -8.38 -3.83
CA ARG A 426 0.42 -7.80 -2.54
C ARG A 426 1.83 -7.19 -2.52
N GLY A 427 2.68 -7.53 -3.51
CA GLY A 427 4.07 -7.06 -3.62
C GLY A 427 4.28 -5.90 -4.60
N GLY A 428 3.25 -5.35 -5.21
CA GLY A 428 3.37 -4.23 -6.15
C GLY A 428 4.14 -4.57 -7.45
N HIS A 429 4.40 -5.84 -7.71
CA HIS A 429 5.10 -6.28 -8.91
C HIS A 429 4.11 -6.56 -10.03
N GLY A 430 3.72 -5.50 -10.75
CA GLY A 430 3.29 -5.69 -12.12
C GLY A 430 4.49 -6.27 -12.90
N ARG A 431 4.30 -7.43 -13.53
CA ARG A 431 5.33 -7.99 -14.42
C ARG A 431 5.71 -6.92 -15.45
N ARG A 432 6.98 -6.59 -15.51
CA ARG A 432 7.56 -5.82 -16.63
C ARG A 432 7.56 -6.69 -17.88
#